data_f7db29a107d85a81b28603eebf3bf562
#
_entry.id   f7db29a107d85a81b28603eebf3bf562
#
_cell.length_a   1.000
_cell.length_b   1.000
_cell.length_c   1.000
_cell.angle_alpha   90.00
_cell.angle_beta   90.00
_cell.angle_gamma   90.00
#
_symmetry.space_group_name_H-M   'P 1'
#
loop_
_entity.id
_entity.type
_entity.pdbx_description
1 polymer ?
#
loop_
_entity_poly.entity_id
_entity_poly.type
_entity_poly.pdbx_seq_one_letter_code
_entity_poly.pdbx_strand_id
1 'polypeptide(L)'
;MAGTHVTFTVDDRAVLDMLARQALPPGSDVMNRLGEYLQSSTEARFKTQTAPDGSAWQPLQPRYAKRKKYAKDKILTLRGYLRSGIHYQVTGDAEVQVGSNTKYAAIHQFGGAIEKPARQAIVRYRSEAGRVLFAGKKHQGATERQVTIPAHQVNMPARPYLGISAADDAEIRAIILDWVSSLRK
;
A
#
# COMPACT_ATOMS: atom_id res chain seq x y z
N MET A 1 1.89 -11.64 -13.36
CA MET A 1 1.14 -10.81 -12.41
C MET A 1 2.15 -10.03 -11.59
N ALA A 2 2.09 -8.70 -11.57
CA ALA A 2 3.03 -7.86 -10.81
C ALA A 2 2.42 -7.57 -9.44
N GLY A 3 2.87 -8.27 -8.42
CA GLY A 3 2.58 -7.96 -7.03
C GLY A 3 3.71 -7.13 -6.41
N THR A 4 3.46 -6.49 -5.29
CA THR A 4 4.48 -5.82 -4.47
C THR A 4 4.55 -6.51 -3.13
N HIS A 5 5.73 -6.98 -2.77
CA HIS A 5 6.02 -7.58 -1.47
C HIS A 5 7.29 -6.98 -0.89
N VAL A 6 7.40 -7.00 0.41
CA VAL A 6 8.64 -6.72 1.14
C VAL A 6 8.96 -7.99 1.91
N THR A 7 10.14 -8.52 1.69
CA THR A 7 10.65 -9.70 2.41
C THR A 7 11.44 -9.20 3.61
N PHE A 8 11.12 -9.72 4.77
CA PHE A 8 11.86 -9.47 6.00
C PHE A 8 12.64 -10.73 6.35
N THR A 9 13.94 -10.60 6.37
CA THR A 9 14.84 -11.64 6.88
C THR A 9 15.34 -11.15 8.23
N VAL A 10 15.16 -11.95 9.26
CA VAL A 10 15.70 -11.64 10.59
C VAL A 10 17.20 -11.97 10.56
N ASP A 11 18.04 -10.95 10.40
CA ASP A 11 19.50 -11.08 10.46
C ASP A 11 20.01 -10.49 11.79
N ASP A 12 19.60 -11.10 12.88
CA ASP A 12 20.21 -10.84 14.18
C ASP A 12 21.21 -11.94 14.50
N ARG A 13 22.49 -11.69 14.23
CA ARG A 13 23.57 -12.66 14.37
C ARG A 13 23.63 -13.28 15.77
N ALA A 14 23.35 -12.50 16.81
CA ALA A 14 23.33 -13.02 18.18
C ALA A 14 22.22 -14.03 18.40
N VAL A 15 21.02 -13.80 17.83
CA VAL A 15 19.89 -14.75 17.87
C VAL A 15 20.16 -15.94 16.97
N LEU A 16 20.71 -15.73 15.76
CA LEU A 16 21.05 -16.79 14.83
C LEU A 16 22.15 -17.72 15.39
N ASP A 17 23.18 -17.16 16.04
CA ASP A 17 24.24 -17.95 16.71
C ASP A 17 23.68 -18.76 17.89
N MET A 18 22.73 -18.20 18.62
CA MET A 18 22.04 -18.89 19.71
C MET A 18 21.16 -20.03 19.18
N LEU A 19 20.41 -19.78 18.10
CA LEU A 19 19.58 -20.79 17.43
C LEU A 19 20.44 -21.89 16.78
N ALA A 20 21.56 -21.54 16.15
CA ALA A 20 22.49 -22.49 15.59
C ALA A 20 23.09 -23.42 16.65
N ARG A 21 23.40 -22.91 17.85
CA ARG A 21 23.86 -23.72 18.99
C ARG A 21 22.82 -24.71 19.49
N GLN A 22 21.54 -24.42 19.28
CA GLN A 22 20.45 -25.30 19.68
C GLN A 22 19.92 -26.20 18.54
N ALA A 23 20.50 -26.07 17.32
CA ALA A 23 20.13 -26.80 16.10
C ALA A 23 18.60 -26.76 15.78
N LEU A 24 17.90 -25.71 16.22
CA LEU A 24 16.46 -25.54 15.99
C LEU A 24 16.24 -24.36 15.03
N PRO A 25 15.74 -24.62 13.81
CA PRO A 25 15.24 -23.51 12.96
C PRO A 25 14.03 -22.85 13.65
N PRO A 26 13.81 -21.53 13.46
CA PRO A 26 12.57 -20.88 13.90
C PRO A 26 11.39 -21.63 13.30
N GLY A 27 10.52 -22.20 14.14
CA GLY A 27 9.37 -22.97 13.67
C GLY A 27 8.37 -22.10 12.91
N SER A 28 7.56 -22.70 12.09
CA SER A 28 6.48 -22.03 11.34
C SER A 28 5.56 -21.19 12.24
N ASP A 29 5.44 -21.56 13.52
CA ASP A 29 4.61 -20.86 14.50
C ASP A 29 5.11 -19.42 14.77
N VAL A 30 6.40 -19.24 15.05
CA VAL A 30 6.95 -17.90 15.27
C VAL A 30 6.89 -17.05 14.00
N MET A 31 7.10 -17.65 12.81
CA MET A 31 6.95 -16.95 11.53
C MET A 31 5.51 -16.52 11.28
N ASN A 32 4.52 -17.33 11.65
CA ASN A 32 3.12 -16.94 11.58
C ASN A 32 2.82 -15.76 12.51
N ARG A 33 3.26 -15.81 13.78
CA ARG A 33 3.09 -14.71 14.74
C ARG A 33 3.72 -13.40 14.22
N LEU A 34 4.90 -13.45 13.63
CA LEU A 34 5.57 -12.31 13.01
C LEU A 34 4.78 -11.79 11.80
N GLY A 35 4.27 -12.69 10.97
CA GLY A 35 3.46 -12.33 9.81
C GLY A 35 2.16 -11.64 10.19
N GLU A 36 1.43 -12.16 11.15
CA GLU A 36 0.20 -11.57 11.69
C GLU A 36 0.43 -10.19 12.28
N TYR A 37 1.50 -10.05 13.07
CA TYR A 37 1.88 -8.77 13.64
C TYR A 37 2.20 -7.74 12.55
N LEU A 38 3.07 -8.07 11.61
CA LEU A 38 3.50 -7.17 10.54
C LEU A 38 2.35 -6.79 9.59
N GLN A 39 1.44 -7.72 9.31
CA GLN A 39 0.21 -7.42 8.58
C GLN A 39 -0.64 -6.41 9.34
N SER A 40 -0.89 -6.67 10.63
CA SER A 40 -1.68 -5.79 11.50
C SER A 40 -1.06 -4.39 11.62
N SER A 41 0.25 -4.30 11.86
CA SER A 41 1.01 -3.05 11.91
C SER A 41 0.89 -2.28 10.59
N THR A 42 1.07 -2.98 9.45
CA THR A 42 0.91 -2.37 8.12
C THR A 42 -0.50 -1.82 7.91
N GLU A 43 -1.54 -2.57 8.31
CA GLU A 43 -2.92 -2.10 8.22
C GLU A 43 -3.20 -0.89 9.12
N ALA A 44 -2.57 -0.83 10.30
CA ALA A 44 -2.69 0.30 11.21
C ALA A 44 -2.19 1.61 10.60
N ARG A 45 -1.14 1.56 9.75
CA ARG A 45 -0.62 2.74 9.04
C ARG A 45 -1.65 3.39 8.11
N PHE A 46 -2.62 2.65 7.59
CA PHE A 46 -3.73 3.23 6.82
C PHE A 46 -4.69 4.04 7.70
N LYS A 47 -4.74 3.77 9.00
CA LYS A 47 -5.52 4.56 9.96
C LYS A 47 -4.78 5.83 10.36
N THR A 48 -3.48 5.70 10.68
CA THR A 48 -2.61 6.83 11.06
C THR A 48 -2.16 7.67 9.88
N GLN A 49 -2.16 7.11 8.65
CA GLN A 49 -1.72 7.75 7.41
C GLN A 49 -0.23 8.12 7.44
N THR A 50 0.58 7.25 8.03
CA THR A 50 2.02 7.42 8.21
C THR A 50 2.82 6.32 7.52
N ALA A 51 4.03 6.65 7.13
CA ALA A 51 5.02 5.69 6.65
C ALA A 51 5.70 4.97 7.84
N PRO A 52 6.45 3.88 7.59
CA PRO A 52 7.17 3.15 8.64
C PRO A 52 8.14 4.00 9.46
N ASP A 53 8.74 5.02 8.85
CA ASP A 53 9.62 6.00 9.51
C ASP A 53 8.88 7.04 10.36
N GLY A 54 7.55 6.95 10.45
CA GLY A 54 6.69 7.89 11.16
C GLY A 54 6.30 9.14 10.37
N SER A 55 6.86 9.37 9.19
CA SER A 55 6.52 10.52 8.35
C SER A 55 5.08 10.43 7.82
N ALA A 56 4.37 11.55 7.80
CA ALA A 56 3.02 11.61 7.25
C ALA A 56 3.03 11.40 5.73
N TRP A 57 2.08 10.63 5.21
CA TRP A 57 1.95 10.49 3.76
C TRP A 57 1.60 11.81 3.09
N GLN A 58 2.17 12.02 1.91
CA GLN A 58 1.86 13.20 1.11
C GLN A 58 0.34 13.31 0.87
N PRO A 59 -0.26 14.48 1.14
CA PRO A 59 -1.69 14.69 1.03
C PRO A 59 -2.22 14.47 -0.39
N LEU A 60 -3.53 14.28 -0.49
CA LEU A 60 -4.22 14.15 -1.78
C LEU A 60 -4.23 15.51 -2.51
N GLN A 61 -4.14 15.48 -3.82
CA GLN A 61 -4.33 16.69 -4.62
C GLN A 61 -5.71 17.31 -4.33
N PRO A 62 -5.82 18.64 -4.14
CA PRO A 62 -7.06 19.31 -3.74
C PRO A 62 -8.26 19.00 -4.65
N ARG A 63 -8.02 18.95 -5.97
CA ARG A 63 -9.08 18.62 -6.95
C ARG A 63 -9.60 17.19 -6.77
N TYR A 64 -8.70 16.23 -6.46
CA TYR A 64 -9.09 14.85 -6.21
C TYR A 64 -9.82 14.73 -4.87
N ALA A 65 -9.30 15.32 -3.80
CA ALA A 65 -9.91 15.31 -2.47
C ALA A 65 -11.37 15.81 -2.49
N LYS A 66 -11.64 16.92 -3.20
CA LYS A 66 -13.00 17.47 -3.37
C LYS A 66 -13.96 16.50 -4.09
N ARG A 67 -13.46 15.70 -5.02
CA ARG A 67 -14.27 14.79 -5.87
C ARG A 67 -14.37 13.38 -5.31
N LYS A 68 -13.58 13.05 -4.30
CA LYS A 68 -13.55 11.72 -3.69
C LYS A 68 -14.90 11.40 -3.03
N LYS A 69 -15.48 10.24 -3.36
CA LYS A 69 -16.84 9.88 -2.91
C LYS A 69 -16.87 9.30 -1.49
N TYR A 70 -15.85 8.52 -1.13
CA TYR A 70 -15.77 7.79 0.14
C TYR A 70 -14.48 8.13 0.86
N ALA A 71 -14.48 8.07 2.20
CA ALA A 71 -13.30 8.28 3.04
C ALA A 71 -12.48 9.50 2.60
N LYS A 72 -13.12 10.66 2.50
CA LYS A 72 -12.55 11.90 1.92
C LYS A 72 -11.30 12.37 2.65
N ASP A 73 -11.24 12.10 3.95
CA ASP A 73 -10.16 12.42 4.87
C ASP A 73 -9.01 11.40 4.87
N LYS A 74 -9.19 10.24 4.21
CA LYS A 74 -8.20 9.15 4.25
C LYS A 74 -7.38 9.08 2.97
N ILE A 75 -6.06 9.05 3.11
CA ILE A 75 -5.09 8.78 2.05
C ILE A 75 -5.06 7.26 1.81
N LEU A 76 -4.79 6.83 0.58
CA LEU A 76 -4.74 5.42 0.14
C LEU A 76 -6.02 4.60 0.43
N THR A 77 -7.04 5.20 1.00
CA THR A 77 -8.30 4.52 1.33
C THR A 77 -9.44 5.15 0.55
N LEU A 78 -10.00 4.43 -0.43
CA LEU A 78 -11.26 4.77 -1.10
C LEU A 78 -12.37 3.81 -0.64
N ARG A 79 -12.19 2.52 -0.90
CA ARG A 79 -13.06 1.42 -0.46
C ARG A 79 -12.32 0.41 0.42
N GLY A 80 -11.06 0.66 0.74
CA GLY A 80 -10.25 -0.18 1.60
C GLY A 80 -9.53 -1.34 0.89
N TYR A 81 -9.70 -1.54 -0.41
CA TYR A 81 -9.15 -2.70 -1.12
C TYR A 81 -7.63 -2.86 -1.03
N LEU A 82 -6.87 -1.75 -0.98
CA LEU A 82 -5.42 -1.85 -0.82
C LEU A 82 -5.06 -2.37 0.57
N ARG A 83 -5.72 -1.86 1.61
CA ARG A 83 -5.49 -2.30 2.99
C ARG A 83 -5.90 -3.76 3.20
N SER A 84 -7.12 -4.13 2.76
CA SER A 84 -7.61 -5.52 2.89
C SER A 84 -6.91 -6.51 1.96
N GLY A 85 -6.12 -6.03 1.01
CA GLY A 85 -5.30 -6.84 0.12
C GLY A 85 -3.88 -7.07 0.65
N ILE A 86 -3.58 -6.68 1.90
CA ILE A 86 -2.29 -6.96 2.54
C ILE A 86 -2.40 -8.34 3.19
N HIS A 87 -1.44 -9.19 2.85
CA HIS A 87 -1.36 -10.56 3.36
C HIS A 87 0.07 -10.87 3.73
N TYR A 88 0.24 -11.82 4.65
CA TYR A 88 1.53 -12.43 4.89
C TYR A 88 1.54 -13.87 4.38
N GLN A 89 2.72 -14.38 4.12
CA GLN A 89 2.97 -15.76 3.75
C GLN A 89 4.30 -16.20 4.33
N VAL A 90 4.29 -17.32 5.03
CA VAL A 90 5.52 -18.00 5.47
C VAL A 90 6.06 -18.78 4.27
N THR A 91 7.28 -18.47 3.84
CA THR A 91 7.92 -19.06 2.65
C THR A 91 9.06 -20.01 3.00
N GLY A 92 9.48 -20.05 4.25
CA GLY A 92 10.54 -20.93 4.76
C GLY A 92 10.55 -21.02 6.26
N ASP A 93 11.48 -21.76 6.81
CA ASP A 93 11.59 -21.98 8.27
C ASP A 93 11.94 -20.69 9.04
N ALA A 94 12.55 -19.71 8.37
CA ALA A 94 12.97 -18.44 8.97
C ALA A 94 12.61 -17.22 8.08
N GLU A 95 11.60 -17.37 7.23
CA GLU A 95 11.21 -16.31 6.29
C GLU A 95 9.71 -16.11 6.26
N VAL A 96 9.28 -14.85 6.43
CA VAL A 96 7.91 -14.41 6.24
C VAL A 96 7.87 -13.22 5.29
N GLN A 97 6.97 -13.27 4.34
CA GLN A 97 6.73 -12.21 3.38
C GLN A 97 5.40 -11.51 3.71
N VAL A 98 5.43 -10.17 3.72
CA VAL A 98 4.22 -9.34 3.88
C VAL A 98 4.08 -8.43 2.68
N GLY A 99 2.93 -8.44 2.05
CA GLY A 99 2.75 -7.67 0.83
C GLY A 99 1.33 -7.63 0.30
N SER A 100 1.18 -7.15 -0.93
CA SER A 100 -0.09 -7.08 -1.64
C SER A 100 0.08 -7.46 -3.10
N ASN A 101 -0.83 -8.27 -3.62
CA ASN A 101 -0.92 -8.63 -5.03
C ASN A 101 -1.74 -7.62 -5.86
N THR A 102 -2.17 -6.50 -5.26
CA THR A 102 -2.96 -5.48 -5.91
C THR A 102 -2.13 -4.78 -6.99
N LYS A 103 -2.66 -4.68 -8.22
CA LYS A 103 -1.94 -4.13 -9.39
C LYS A 103 -1.35 -2.73 -9.19
N TYR A 104 -1.98 -1.91 -8.35
CA TYR A 104 -1.54 -0.53 -8.05
C TYR A 104 -0.76 -0.42 -6.73
N ALA A 105 -0.44 -1.53 -6.07
CA ALA A 105 0.28 -1.54 -4.80
C ALA A 105 1.67 -0.90 -4.92
N ALA A 106 2.43 -1.31 -5.94
CA ALA A 106 3.79 -0.83 -6.19
C ALA A 106 3.86 0.69 -6.39
N ILE A 107 2.96 1.25 -7.23
CA ILE A 107 2.98 2.68 -7.51
C ILE A 107 2.64 3.53 -6.27
N HIS A 108 1.89 3.01 -5.33
CA HIS A 108 1.64 3.69 -4.08
C HIS A 108 2.78 3.53 -3.08
N GLN A 109 3.45 2.39 -3.06
CA GLN A 109 4.61 2.15 -2.21
C GLN A 109 5.80 3.02 -2.62
N PHE A 110 6.15 2.99 -3.91
CA PHE A 110 7.39 3.58 -4.43
C PHE A 110 7.19 4.91 -5.16
N GLY A 111 5.94 5.28 -5.46
CA GLY A 111 5.68 6.39 -6.34
C GLY A 111 6.09 6.10 -7.78
N GLY A 112 6.10 7.13 -8.60
CA GLY A 112 6.57 7.05 -9.98
C GLY A 112 5.64 7.72 -10.98
N ALA A 113 6.01 7.62 -12.24
CA ALA A 113 5.31 8.19 -13.35
C ALA A 113 4.41 7.17 -14.05
N ILE A 114 3.18 7.54 -14.32
CA ILE A 114 2.22 6.74 -15.07
C ILE A 114 2.05 7.38 -16.44
N GLU A 115 2.54 6.72 -17.47
CA GLU A 115 2.35 7.16 -18.85
C GLU A 115 0.90 6.94 -19.28
N LYS A 116 0.29 7.98 -19.80
CA LYS A 116 -1.04 7.95 -20.41
C LYS A 116 -0.89 8.19 -21.90
N PRO A 117 -1.11 7.18 -22.75
CA PRO A 117 -1.03 7.38 -24.20
C PRO A 117 -2.09 8.37 -24.69
N ALA A 118 -1.83 8.98 -25.85
CA ALA A 118 -2.82 9.78 -26.52
C ALA A 118 -4.08 8.96 -26.81
N ARG A 119 -5.24 9.57 -26.61
CA ARG A 119 -6.52 8.91 -26.86
C ARG A 119 -7.55 9.88 -27.38
N GLN A 120 -8.45 9.35 -28.16
CA GLN A 120 -9.67 10.07 -28.56
C GLN A 120 -10.74 9.96 -27.46
N ALA A 121 -11.45 11.05 -27.22
CA ALA A 121 -12.55 11.10 -26.28
C ALA A 121 -13.68 11.97 -26.83
N ILE A 122 -14.90 11.58 -26.54
CA ILE A 122 -16.09 12.40 -26.82
C ILE A 122 -16.34 13.26 -25.59
N VAL A 123 -16.30 14.57 -25.78
CA VAL A 123 -16.61 15.54 -24.74
C VAL A 123 -17.98 16.15 -25.06
N ARG A 124 -18.83 16.20 -24.06
CA ARG A 124 -20.18 16.76 -24.15
C ARG A 124 -20.20 18.15 -23.52
N TYR A 125 -20.75 19.10 -24.24
CA TYR A 125 -20.89 20.46 -23.80
C TYR A 125 -22.36 20.88 -23.80
N ARG A 126 -22.71 21.80 -22.93
CA ARG A 126 -23.96 22.56 -22.95
C ARG A 126 -23.65 24.04 -22.93
N SER A 127 -24.47 24.81 -23.59
CA SER A 127 -24.43 26.26 -23.46
C SER A 127 -25.49 26.71 -22.46
N GLU A 128 -25.08 27.53 -21.51
CA GLU A 128 -25.99 28.08 -20.50
C GLU A 128 -25.56 29.52 -20.20
N ALA A 129 -26.45 30.46 -20.41
CA ALA A 129 -26.19 31.90 -20.23
C ALA A 129 -24.89 32.39 -20.93
N GLY A 130 -24.63 31.97 -22.17
CA GLY A 130 -23.44 32.33 -22.92
C GLY A 130 -22.15 31.63 -22.49
N ARG A 131 -22.20 30.71 -21.56
CA ARG A 131 -21.03 29.90 -21.08
C ARG A 131 -21.11 28.48 -21.61
N VAL A 132 -19.96 27.98 -22.05
CA VAL A 132 -19.83 26.57 -22.45
C VAL A 132 -19.39 25.75 -21.21
N LEU A 133 -20.26 24.84 -20.79
CA LEU A 133 -20.03 23.97 -19.65
C LEU A 133 -19.96 22.52 -20.07
N PHE A 134 -19.24 21.69 -19.33
CA PHE A 134 -19.27 20.24 -19.54
C PHE A 134 -20.64 19.68 -19.17
N ALA A 135 -21.20 18.85 -20.03
CA ALA A 135 -22.48 18.19 -19.82
C ALA A 135 -22.29 16.73 -19.39
N GLY A 136 -23.10 16.29 -18.44
CA GLY A 136 -23.16 14.87 -18.05
C GLY A 136 -23.81 13.99 -19.13
N LYS A 137 -23.61 12.69 -19.07
CA LYS A 137 -24.17 11.71 -20.05
C LYS A 137 -25.68 11.78 -20.21
N LYS A 138 -26.40 12.15 -19.16
CA LYS A 138 -27.89 12.21 -19.14
C LYS A 138 -28.44 13.58 -19.57
N HIS A 139 -27.61 14.57 -19.89
CA HIS A 139 -28.07 15.89 -20.25
C HIS A 139 -28.61 15.89 -21.68
N GLN A 140 -29.91 16.15 -21.85
CA GLN A 140 -30.55 16.28 -23.15
C GLN A 140 -30.11 17.62 -23.79
N GLY A 141 -29.89 17.64 -25.11
CA GLY A 141 -29.44 18.84 -25.83
C GLY A 141 -27.94 19.19 -25.67
N ALA A 142 -27.12 18.25 -25.18
CA ALA A 142 -25.67 18.46 -25.17
C ALA A 142 -25.07 18.24 -26.56
N THR A 143 -24.19 19.16 -26.96
CA THR A 143 -23.36 19.01 -28.17
C THR A 143 -22.19 18.07 -27.87
N GLU A 144 -21.98 17.08 -28.71
CA GLU A 144 -20.83 16.16 -28.62
C GLU A 144 -19.71 16.63 -29.55
N ARG A 145 -18.50 16.64 -29.03
CA ARG A 145 -17.29 16.94 -29.81
C ARG A 145 -16.24 15.87 -29.56
N GLN A 146 -15.71 15.32 -30.62
CA GLN A 146 -14.56 14.45 -30.57
C GLN A 146 -13.31 15.30 -30.33
N VAL A 147 -12.53 14.97 -29.30
CA VAL A 147 -11.29 15.64 -28.95
C VAL A 147 -10.17 14.64 -28.79
N THR A 148 -8.98 15.00 -29.21
CA THR A 148 -7.78 14.21 -28.94
C THR A 148 -7.16 14.70 -27.66
N ILE A 149 -7.07 13.81 -26.67
CA ILE A 149 -6.32 14.05 -25.45
C ILE A 149 -4.88 13.61 -25.74
N PRO A 150 -3.89 14.52 -25.70
CA PRO A 150 -2.50 14.18 -26.00
C PRO A 150 -1.94 13.21 -24.94
N ALA A 151 -0.88 12.53 -25.32
CA ALA A 151 -0.10 11.76 -24.37
C ALA A 151 0.38 12.66 -23.22
N HIS A 152 0.28 12.17 -22.01
CA HIS A 152 0.72 12.90 -20.83
C HIS A 152 1.14 11.93 -19.72
N GLN A 153 1.95 12.45 -18.81
CA GLN A 153 2.44 11.71 -17.66
C GLN A 153 1.72 12.17 -16.39
N VAL A 154 1.39 11.21 -15.52
CA VAL A 154 0.84 11.49 -14.20
C VAL A 154 1.84 11.02 -13.15
N ASN A 155 2.44 11.95 -12.42
CA ASN A 155 3.35 11.64 -11.34
C ASN A 155 2.57 11.26 -10.08
N MET A 156 2.81 10.06 -9.59
CA MET A 156 2.23 9.55 -8.36
C MET A 156 3.27 9.64 -7.23
N PRO A 157 2.99 10.36 -6.14
CA PRO A 157 3.93 10.42 -5.03
C PRO A 157 4.02 9.09 -4.29
N ALA A 158 5.21 8.75 -3.80
CA ALA A 158 5.40 7.63 -2.90
C ALA A 158 4.62 7.85 -1.61
N ARG A 159 4.00 6.78 -1.13
CA ARG A 159 3.35 6.70 0.18
C ARG A 159 3.64 5.34 0.77
N PRO A 160 4.85 5.14 1.30
CA PRO A 160 5.27 3.85 1.82
C PRO A 160 4.34 3.38 2.94
N TYR A 161 3.79 2.19 2.79
CA TYR A 161 2.97 1.54 3.80
C TYR A 161 3.59 0.23 4.26
N LEU A 162 4.41 -0.42 3.42
CA LEU A 162 5.24 -1.58 3.77
C LEU A 162 6.59 -1.10 4.30
N GLY A 163 7.07 -1.77 5.32
CA GLY A 163 8.36 -1.51 5.97
C GLY A 163 8.31 -1.84 7.45
N ILE A 164 9.44 -1.78 8.13
CA ILE A 164 9.57 -1.97 9.57
C ILE A 164 9.76 -0.58 10.21
N SER A 165 8.96 -0.26 11.22
CA SER A 165 9.17 0.89 12.09
C SER A 165 10.04 0.50 13.29
N ALA A 166 10.52 1.47 14.05
CA ALA A 166 11.22 1.18 15.29
C ALA A 166 10.37 0.41 16.31
N ALA A 167 9.06 0.67 16.32
CA ALA A 167 8.13 -0.09 17.17
C ALA A 167 7.97 -1.54 16.68
N ASP A 168 7.93 -1.74 15.35
CA ASP A 168 7.87 -3.09 14.79
C ASP A 168 9.15 -3.88 15.10
N ASP A 169 10.33 -3.26 15.01
CA ASP A 169 11.61 -3.91 15.35
C ASP A 169 11.63 -4.37 16.82
N ALA A 170 11.16 -3.53 17.72
CA ALA A 170 11.05 -3.88 19.15
C ALA A 170 10.11 -5.07 19.37
N GLU A 171 8.95 -5.08 18.72
CA GLU A 171 7.96 -6.17 18.86
C GLU A 171 8.43 -7.47 18.20
N ILE A 172 9.08 -7.40 17.04
CA ILE A 172 9.70 -8.56 16.40
C ILE A 172 10.69 -9.23 17.36
N ARG A 173 11.56 -8.44 18.01
CA ARG A 173 12.51 -8.95 19.00
C ARG A 173 11.80 -9.60 20.19
N ALA A 174 10.74 -8.97 20.69
CA ALA A 174 9.95 -9.51 21.80
C ALA A 174 9.31 -10.85 21.45
N ILE A 175 8.71 -10.98 20.27
CA ILE A 175 8.11 -12.23 19.78
C ILE A 175 9.17 -13.35 19.68
N ILE A 176 10.35 -13.03 19.14
CA ILE A 176 11.43 -13.99 19.00
C ILE A 176 11.97 -14.42 20.38
N LEU A 177 12.17 -13.49 21.31
CA LEU A 177 12.65 -13.79 22.66
C LEU A 177 11.65 -14.64 23.45
N ASP A 178 10.35 -14.37 23.33
CA ASP A 178 9.28 -15.17 23.92
C ASP A 178 9.32 -16.61 23.39
N TRP A 179 9.43 -16.76 22.07
CA TRP A 179 9.56 -18.07 21.45
C TRP A 179 10.80 -18.83 21.95
N VAL A 180 11.99 -18.19 21.95
CA VAL A 180 13.23 -18.81 22.46
C VAL A 180 13.09 -19.23 23.92
N SER A 181 12.43 -18.41 24.75
CA SER A 181 12.20 -18.75 26.16
C SER A 181 11.24 -19.93 26.34
N SER A 182 10.30 -20.11 25.41
CA SER A 182 9.38 -21.26 25.42
C SER A 182 10.06 -22.61 25.11
N LEU A 183 11.17 -22.58 24.35
CA LEU A 183 11.96 -23.78 24.03
C LEU A 183 12.78 -24.33 25.23
N ARG A 184 12.91 -23.52 26.28
CA ARG A 184 13.68 -23.91 27.49
C ARG A 184 12.83 -24.59 28.57
N LYS A 185 11.54 -24.72 28.35
CA LYS A 185 10.60 -25.41 29.21
C LYS A 185 10.36 -26.83 28.74
#